data_edea44f8e9c10b2124a6edf171bc6afa
#
_entry.id   edea44f8e9c10b2124a6edf171bc6afa
#
_cell.length_a   1.000
_cell.length_b   1.000
_cell.length_c   1.000
_cell.angle_alpha   90.00
_cell.angle_beta   90.00
_cell.angle_gamma   90.00
#
_symmetry.space_group_name_H-M   'P 1'
#
loop_
_entity.id
_entity.type
_entity.pdbx_description
1 polymer ?
#
loop_
_entity_poly.entity_id
_entity_poly.type
_entity_poly.pdbx_seq_one_letter_code
_entity_poly.pdbx_strand_id
1 'polypeptide(L)'
;MNCLALDVGGTSVKYGIVDENFNILHNGNFPTPSNEPLFLDNINNVVKEAQFEIEAISVAMPGFVNSQNSEYLYGTNIPFSIDFKKLQNFNKNKFFLDNDGNVAAYYEYSTY
;
A
#
# COMPACT_ATOMS: atom_id res chain seq x y z
N MET A 1 -6.07 -13.85 -8.29
CA MET A 1 -5.72 -13.13 -7.05
C MET A 1 -5.53 -11.66 -7.37
N ASN A 2 -6.19 -10.78 -6.63
CA ASN A 2 -6.09 -9.35 -6.86
C ASN A 2 -5.17 -8.72 -5.82
N CYS A 3 -4.29 -7.83 -6.27
CA CYS A 3 -3.35 -7.12 -5.42
C CYS A 3 -3.64 -5.61 -5.46
N LEU A 4 -3.74 -5.00 -4.30
CA LEU A 4 -3.74 -3.54 -4.16
C LEU A 4 -2.29 -3.09 -3.96
N ALA A 5 -1.76 -2.34 -4.91
CA ALA A 5 -0.41 -1.80 -4.84
C ALA A 5 -0.49 -0.30 -4.59
N LEU A 6 0.22 0.17 -3.55
CA LEU A 6 0.25 1.58 -3.17
C LEU A 6 1.67 2.12 -3.28
N ASP A 7 1.80 3.25 -3.95
CA ASP A 7 3.05 4.00 -4.07
C ASP A 7 2.89 5.30 -3.29
N VAL A 8 3.57 5.39 -2.16
CA VAL A 8 3.39 6.49 -1.21
C VAL A 8 4.43 7.58 -1.47
N GLY A 9 3.94 8.75 -1.81
CA GLY A 9 4.77 9.95 -1.94
C GLY A 9 4.53 10.93 -0.79
N GLY A 10 5.32 11.98 -0.74
CA GLY A 10 5.18 13.01 0.29
C GLY A 10 3.90 13.83 0.19
N THR A 11 3.35 13.98 -1.02
CA THR A 11 2.14 14.78 -1.27
C THR A 11 0.93 13.94 -1.67
N SER A 12 1.15 12.80 -2.32
CA SER A 12 0.05 11.94 -2.76
C SER A 12 0.43 10.48 -2.69
N VAL A 13 -0.59 9.64 -2.52
CA VAL A 13 -0.49 8.20 -2.59
C VAL A 13 -1.19 7.76 -3.88
N LYS A 14 -0.47 7.05 -4.72
CA LYS A 14 -1.04 6.45 -5.95
C LYS A 14 -1.27 4.98 -5.71
N TYR A 15 -2.36 4.44 -6.27
CA TYR A 15 -2.63 3.02 -6.11
C TYR A 15 -3.24 2.42 -7.36
N GLY A 16 -3.08 1.10 -7.48
CA GLY A 16 -3.69 0.31 -8.52
C GLY A 16 -4.12 -1.04 -7.99
N ILE A 17 -5.20 -1.58 -8.53
CA ILE A 17 -5.67 -2.93 -8.27
C ILE A 17 -5.36 -3.75 -9.51
N VAL A 18 -4.59 -4.82 -9.34
CA VAL A 18 -4.08 -5.65 -10.44
C VAL A 18 -4.52 -7.09 -10.22
N ASP A 19 -5.02 -7.73 -11.27
CA ASP A 19 -5.43 -9.13 -11.19
C ASP A 19 -4.30 -10.10 -11.54
N GLU A 20 -4.58 -11.39 -11.47
CA GLU A 20 -3.59 -12.44 -11.73
C GLU A 20 -3.16 -12.53 -13.20
N ASN A 21 -3.90 -11.92 -14.10
CA ASN A 21 -3.58 -11.82 -15.52
C ASN A 21 -2.88 -10.51 -15.88
N PHE A 22 -2.44 -9.77 -14.85
CA PHE A 22 -1.69 -8.52 -14.99
C PHE A 22 -2.52 -7.37 -15.57
N ASN A 23 -3.84 -7.46 -15.48
CA ASN A 23 -4.73 -6.37 -15.87
C ASN A 23 -4.88 -5.38 -14.72
N ILE A 24 -4.81 -4.10 -15.03
CA ILE A 24 -5.14 -3.04 -14.07
C ILE A 24 -6.65 -2.89 -14.06
N LEU A 25 -7.28 -3.34 -12.98
CA LEU A 25 -8.73 -3.30 -12.82
C LEU A 25 -9.23 -1.92 -12.45
N HIS A 26 -8.45 -1.19 -11.66
CA HIS A 26 -8.79 0.14 -11.20
C HIS A 26 -7.52 0.83 -10.72
N ASN A 27 -7.46 2.15 -10.84
CA ASN A 27 -6.40 2.94 -10.24
C ASN A 27 -6.96 4.26 -9.70
N GLY A 28 -6.21 4.88 -8.83
CA GLY A 28 -6.60 6.14 -8.25
C GLY A 28 -5.47 6.75 -7.43
N ASN A 29 -5.80 7.82 -6.74
CA ASN A 29 -4.87 8.46 -5.82
C ASN A 29 -5.63 9.22 -4.75
N PHE A 30 -4.92 9.55 -3.66
CA PHE A 30 -5.44 10.42 -2.62
C PHE A 30 -4.30 11.22 -2.01
N PRO A 31 -4.59 12.40 -1.42
CA PRO A 31 -3.55 13.18 -0.75
C PRO A 31 -2.93 12.37 0.40
N THR A 32 -1.62 12.48 0.57
CA THR A 32 -0.93 11.78 1.64
C THR A 32 -1.47 12.27 2.99
N PRO A 33 -2.02 11.36 3.82
CA PRO A 33 -2.56 11.74 5.12
C PRO A 33 -1.49 12.26 6.07
N SER A 34 -1.92 13.05 7.06
CA SER A 34 -1.02 13.75 7.97
C SER A 34 -0.72 12.99 9.26
N ASN A 35 -1.34 11.83 9.47
CA ASN A 35 -1.08 11.00 10.65
C ASN A 35 -1.41 9.55 10.38
N GLU A 36 -0.99 8.67 11.30
CA GLU A 36 -1.19 7.23 11.15
C GLU A 36 -2.66 6.82 11.04
N PRO A 37 -3.57 7.27 11.94
CA PRO A 37 -4.97 6.82 11.83
C PRO A 37 -5.61 7.16 10.49
N LEU A 38 -5.39 8.37 9.99
CA LEU A 38 -5.93 8.78 8.69
C LEU A 38 -5.29 7.98 7.55
N PHE A 39 -4.01 7.67 7.66
CA PHE A 39 -3.31 6.89 6.65
C PHE A 39 -3.93 5.49 6.54
N LEU A 40 -4.11 4.82 7.67
CA LEU A 40 -4.71 3.49 7.71
C LEU A 40 -6.18 3.51 7.27
N ASP A 41 -6.94 4.55 7.68
CA ASP A 41 -8.33 4.69 7.28
C ASP A 41 -8.47 4.83 5.75
N ASN A 42 -7.59 5.59 5.11
CA ASN A 42 -7.63 5.74 3.66
C ASN A 42 -7.40 4.41 2.95
N ILE A 43 -6.44 3.62 3.43
CA ILE A 43 -6.19 2.29 2.84
C ILE A 43 -7.40 1.38 3.06
N ASN A 44 -7.95 1.36 4.28
CA ASN A 44 -9.14 0.57 4.58
C ASN A 44 -10.31 0.96 3.68
N ASN A 45 -10.48 2.25 3.41
CA ASN A 45 -11.56 2.74 2.55
C ASN A 45 -11.36 2.31 1.10
N VAL A 46 -10.12 2.34 0.60
CA VAL A 46 -9.83 1.86 -0.76
C VAL A 46 -10.23 0.39 -0.88
N VAL A 47 -9.85 -0.44 0.09
CA VAL A 47 -10.18 -1.86 0.10
C VAL A 47 -11.69 -2.06 0.20
N LYS A 48 -12.35 -1.32 1.08
CA LYS A 48 -13.80 -1.43 1.31
C LYS A 48 -14.63 -1.02 0.10
N GLU A 49 -14.20 0.03 -0.59
CA GLU A 49 -14.94 0.58 -1.72
C GLU A 49 -14.60 -0.12 -3.04
N ALA A 50 -13.56 -0.94 -3.05
CA ALA A 50 -13.18 -1.69 -4.23
C ALA A 50 -14.31 -2.65 -4.63
N GLN A 51 -14.63 -2.68 -5.93
CA GLN A 51 -15.60 -3.62 -6.46
C GLN A 51 -14.99 -4.98 -6.76
N PHE A 52 -13.77 -5.19 -6.30
CA PHE A 52 -12.97 -6.40 -6.52
C PHE A 52 -12.49 -6.91 -5.17
N GLU A 53 -12.45 -8.22 -5.02
CA GLU A 53 -11.86 -8.82 -3.83
C GLU A 53 -10.35 -8.58 -3.82
N ILE A 54 -9.83 -8.05 -2.72
CA ILE A 54 -8.40 -7.78 -2.54
C ILE A 54 -7.80 -8.87 -1.67
N GLU A 55 -6.81 -9.57 -2.17
CA GLU A 55 -6.17 -10.70 -1.48
C GLU A 55 -4.75 -10.41 -1.06
N ALA A 56 -4.13 -9.40 -1.66
CA ALA A 56 -2.78 -8.96 -1.31
C ALA A 56 -2.72 -7.43 -1.32
N ILE A 57 -1.91 -6.88 -0.42
CA ILE A 57 -1.64 -5.45 -0.35
C ILE A 57 -0.13 -5.27 -0.37
N SER A 58 0.36 -4.41 -1.26
CA SER A 58 1.76 -4.10 -1.42
C SER A 58 1.95 -2.60 -1.28
N VAL A 59 2.84 -2.17 -0.39
CA VAL A 59 3.03 -0.74 -0.08
C VAL A 59 4.49 -0.36 -0.27
N ALA A 60 4.73 0.67 -1.08
CA ALA A 60 6.04 1.30 -1.25
C ALA A 60 6.09 2.59 -0.43
N MET A 61 7.00 2.66 0.53
CA MET A 61 7.18 3.82 1.40
C MET A 61 8.47 4.57 1.06
N PRO A 62 8.47 5.91 1.18
CA PRO A 62 9.65 6.73 0.82
C PRO A 62 10.63 6.90 1.99
N GLY A 63 10.89 5.87 2.77
CA GLY A 63 11.77 5.98 3.92
C GLY A 63 12.10 4.62 4.50
N PHE A 64 12.48 4.61 5.77
CA PHE A 64 12.91 3.38 6.43
C PHE A 64 11.73 2.54 6.87
N VAL A 65 11.78 1.26 6.49
CA VAL A 65 10.74 0.29 6.84
C VAL A 65 11.35 -0.91 7.56
N ASN A 66 10.53 -1.58 8.38
CA ASN A 66 10.81 -2.90 8.90
C ASN A 66 9.83 -3.86 8.23
N SER A 67 10.29 -4.54 7.18
CA SER A 67 9.42 -5.41 6.38
C SER A 67 8.93 -6.62 7.18
N GLN A 68 9.70 -7.10 8.13
CA GLN A 68 9.31 -8.25 8.96
C GLN A 68 8.16 -7.92 9.90
N ASN A 69 8.12 -6.68 10.40
CA ASN A 69 7.07 -6.23 11.32
C ASN A 69 5.97 -5.41 10.64
N SER A 70 6.07 -5.20 9.33
CA SER A 70 5.12 -4.41 8.56
C SER A 70 4.96 -3.00 9.13
N GLU A 71 6.09 -2.35 9.45
CA GLU A 71 6.12 -1.03 10.03
C GLU A 71 6.94 -0.06 9.19
N TYR A 72 6.39 1.13 8.97
CA TYR A 72 7.15 2.27 8.49
C TYR A 72 7.71 3.02 9.71
N LEU A 73 9.02 3.22 9.74
CA LEU A 73 9.68 3.78 10.91
C LEU A 73 9.78 5.30 10.85
N TYR A 74 10.38 5.83 9.80
CA TYR A 74 10.48 7.28 9.60
C TYR A 74 11.05 7.63 8.23
N GLY A 75 10.85 8.89 7.84
CA GLY A 75 11.44 9.49 6.66
C GLY A 75 11.14 10.98 6.64
N THR A 76 11.83 11.72 5.77
CA THR A 76 11.65 13.18 5.69
C THR A 76 10.30 13.58 5.14
N ASN A 77 9.74 12.79 4.22
CA ASN A 77 8.49 13.12 3.54
C ASN A 77 7.26 12.73 4.34
N ILE A 78 7.40 11.74 5.22
CA ILE A 78 6.32 11.27 6.09
C ILE A 78 6.90 11.17 7.50
N PRO A 79 6.68 12.21 8.33
CA PRO A 79 7.37 12.34 9.60
C PRO A 79 6.66 11.66 10.78
N PHE A 80 5.98 10.55 10.53
CA PHE A 80 5.36 9.74 11.58
C PHE A 80 5.49 8.27 11.21
N SER A 81 5.50 7.41 12.22
CA SER A 81 5.57 5.96 12.01
C SER A 81 4.20 5.39 11.69
N ILE A 82 4.16 4.26 11.00
CA ILE A 82 2.92 3.57 10.63
C ILE A 82 3.09 2.09 10.93
N ASP A 83 2.17 1.55 11.73
CA ASP A 83 2.07 0.11 11.97
C ASP A 83 0.95 -0.46 11.09
N PHE A 84 1.33 -1.06 9.97
CA PHE A 84 0.37 -1.59 9.01
C PHE A 84 -0.40 -2.81 9.54
N LYS A 85 0.06 -3.42 10.63
CA LYS A 85 -0.68 -4.52 11.28
C LYS A 85 -2.03 -4.06 11.82
N LYS A 86 -2.24 -2.75 11.96
CA LYS A 86 -3.52 -2.17 12.38
C LYS A 86 -4.56 -2.09 11.28
N LEU A 87 -4.22 -2.40 10.02
CA LEU A 87 -5.21 -2.46 8.94
C LEU A 87 -6.28 -3.50 9.27
N GLN A 88 -7.55 -3.18 8.92
CA GLN A 88 -8.71 -4.00 9.31
C GLN A 88 -8.60 -5.46 8.92
N ASN A 89 -8.11 -5.73 7.71
CA ASN A 89 -8.04 -7.09 7.20
C ASN A 89 -6.60 -7.57 7.03
N PHE A 90 -5.70 -7.07 7.89
CA PHE A 90 -4.28 -7.40 7.78
C PHE A 90 -4.03 -8.91 7.75
N ASN A 91 -4.70 -9.66 8.64
CA ASN A 91 -4.49 -11.11 8.75
C ASN A 91 -5.15 -11.91 7.62
N LYS A 92 -6.07 -11.31 6.87
CA LYS A 92 -6.73 -11.97 5.73
C LYS A 92 -5.97 -11.81 4.44
N ASN A 93 -5.16 -10.77 4.34
CA ASN A 93 -4.45 -10.42 3.11
C ASN A 93 -2.97 -10.73 3.26
N LYS A 94 -2.34 -11.12 2.16
CA LYS A 94 -0.89 -11.11 2.10
C LYS A 94 -0.43 -9.65 2.07
N PHE A 95 0.52 -9.29 2.91
CA PHE A 95 0.98 -7.92 3.04
C PHE A 95 2.48 -7.83 2.75
N PHE A 96 2.84 -6.90 1.88
CA PHE A 96 4.23 -6.65 1.49
C PHE A 96 4.53 -5.17 1.70
N LEU A 97 5.61 -4.89 2.41
CA LEU A 97 6.05 -3.54 2.70
C LEU A 97 7.54 -3.43 2.36
N ASP A 98 7.89 -2.42 1.58
CA ASP A 98 9.29 -2.17 1.29
C ASP A 98 9.49 -0.69 0.96
N ASN A 99 10.75 -0.28 0.77
CA ASN A 99 11.01 1.06 0.26
C ASN A 99 10.68 1.11 -1.23
N ASP A 100 10.68 2.34 -1.80
CA ASP A 100 10.16 2.60 -3.15
C ASP A 100 10.60 1.61 -4.22
N GLY A 101 11.90 1.29 -4.27
CA GLY A 101 12.44 0.52 -5.38
C GLY A 101 11.91 -0.89 -5.45
N ASN A 102 11.82 -1.57 -4.30
CA ASN A 102 11.49 -2.99 -4.26
C ASN A 102 10.01 -3.25 -4.50
N VAL A 103 9.14 -2.42 -3.95
CA VAL A 103 7.69 -2.59 -4.13
C VAL A 103 7.29 -2.23 -5.56
N ALA A 104 7.89 -1.19 -6.13
CA ALA A 104 7.69 -0.85 -7.54
C ALA A 104 8.07 -2.02 -8.45
N ALA A 105 9.19 -2.67 -8.16
CA ALA A 105 9.62 -3.85 -8.92
C ALA A 105 8.61 -4.99 -8.80
N TYR A 106 8.06 -5.21 -7.60
CA TYR A 106 7.01 -6.23 -7.41
C TYR A 106 5.76 -5.91 -8.22
N TYR A 107 5.33 -4.66 -8.20
CA TYR A 107 4.18 -4.21 -8.99
C TYR A 107 4.42 -4.44 -10.48
N GLU A 108 5.58 -4.03 -10.98
CA GLU A 108 5.94 -4.23 -12.38
C GLU A 108 6.01 -5.71 -12.74
N TYR A 109 6.58 -6.52 -11.86
CA TYR A 109 6.64 -7.97 -12.06
C TYR A 109 5.24 -8.56 -12.18
N SER A 110 4.30 -8.07 -11.37
CA SER A 110 2.92 -8.54 -11.40
C SER A 110 2.16 -8.08 -12.65
N THR A 111 2.68 -7.07 -13.36
CA THR A 111 2.06 -6.57 -14.59
C THR A 111 2.69 -7.15 -15.86
N TYR A 112 3.70 -7.96 -15.73
CA TYR A 112 4.31 -8.66 -16.85
C TYR A 112 3.76 -10.09 -16.92
#